data_a31b9e977a2c9be8bb260331060910bb
#
_entry.id   a31b9e977a2c9be8bb260331060910bb
#
_cell.length_a   1.000
_cell.length_b   1.000
_cell.length_c   1.000
_cell.angle_alpha   90.00
_cell.angle_beta   90.00
_cell.angle_gamma   90.00
#
_symmetry.space_group_name_H-M   'P 1'
#
loop_
_entity.id
_entity.type
_entity.pdbx_description
1 polymer ?
#
loop_
_entity_poly.entity_id
_entity_poly.type
_entity_poly.pdbx_seq_one_letter_code
_entity_poly.pdbx_strand_id
1 'polypeptide(L)'
;MQQYYLGSDVSKGYSDFVILDSQKRRVEENFQLDDTIVGHSFLYDRLLIFFEEHPDAELCAAVESTGGYENNWYNALFGFQASLNIKTARLNPLGVNHNSKADETFAQLSGHPQKSYFPSPQRPIKW
;
A
#
# COMPACT_ATOMS: atom_id res chain seq x y z
N MET A 1 3.82 19.84 -1.29
CA MET A 1 3.19 18.64 -0.83
C MET A 1 4.15 17.49 -0.85
N GLN A 2 4.22 16.74 0.23
CA GLN A 2 5.16 15.66 0.35
C GLN A 2 4.52 14.36 -0.11
N GLN A 3 5.25 13.61 -0.90
CA GLN A 3 4.72 12.37 -1.46
C GLN A 3 5.17 11.18 -0.64
N TYR A 4 4.21 10.31 -0.31
CA TYR A 4 4.49 9.08 0.43
C TYR A 4 3.81 7.92 -0.27
N TYR A 5 4.23 6.71 0.04
CA TYR A 5 3.71 5.52 -0.60
C TYR A 5 3.35 4.46 0.42
N LEU A 6 2.17 3.86 0.26
CA LEU A 6 1.75 2.76 1.11
C LEU A 6 1.71 1.51 0.25
N GLY A 7 2.45 0.50 0.64
CA GLY A 7 2.43 -0.76 -0.08
C GLY A 7 1.69 -1.80 0.73
N SER A 8 0.83 -2.58 0.07
CA SER A 8 0.08 -3.63 0.71
C SER A 8 0.45 -4.97 0.12
N ASP A 9 1.00 -5.85 0.94
CA ASP A 9 1.37 -7.18 0.51
C ASP A 9 0.26 -8.09 1.01
N VAL A 10 -0.70 -8.35 0.14
CA VAL A 10 -1.94 -8.99 0.53
C VAL A 10 -1.83 -10.51 0.54
N SER A 11 -2.37 -11.12 1.58
CA SER A 11 -2.47 -12.56 1.67
C SER A 11 -3.92 -12.92 1.97
N LYS A 12 -4.20 -14.21 2.05
CA LYS A 12 -5.54 -14.62 2.33
C LYS A 12 -5.80 -14.32 3.79
N GLY A 13 -6.74 -13.46 4.05
CA GLY A 13 -7.16 -13.15 5.42
C GLY A 13 -6.41 -12.02 6.10
N TYR A 14 -5.36 -11.47 5.49
CA TYR A 14 -4.63 -10.39 6.12
C TYR A 14 -3.73 -9.69 5.10
N SER A 15 -3.12 -8.60 5.50
CA SER A 15 -2.17 -7.91 4.64
C SER A 15 -1.10 -7.25 5.48
N ASP A 16 0.09 -7.17 4.91
CA ASP A 16 1.20 -6.47 5.53
C ASP A 16 1.32 -5.13 4.84
N PHE A 17 1.68 -4.11 5.59
CA PHE A 17 1.74 -2.75 5.06
C PHE A 17 3.07 -2.09 5.35
N VAL A 18 3.52 -1.27 4.41
CA VAL A 18 4.73 -0.49 4.61
C VAL A 18 4.47 0.92 4.08
N ILE A 19 4.96 1.91 4.77
CA ILE A 19 4.84 3.29 4.31
C ILE A 19 6.25 3.84 4.06
N LEU A 20 6.46 4.35 2.86
CA LEU A 20 7.74 4.87 2.45
C LEU A 20 7.63 6.34 2.10
N ASP A 21 8.71 7.07 2.30
CA ASP A 21 8.75 8.47 1.89
C ASP A 21 9.23 8.56 0.45
N SER A 22 9.39 9.76 -0.06
CA SER A 22 9.75 9.95 -1.45
C SER A 22 11.18 9.50 -1.75
N GLN A 23 11.97 9.25 -0.73
CA GLN A 23 13.30 8.73 -0.92
C GLN A 23 13.33 7.25 -0.65
N LYS A 24 12.17 6.62 -0.59
CA LYS A 24 12.03 5.21 -0.40
C LYS A 24 12.49 4.72 0.94
N ARG A 25 12.50 5.58 1.93
CA ARG A 25 12.87 5.16 3.26
C ARG A 25 11.60 4.87 4.05
N ARG A 26 11.68 3.88 4.92
CA ARG A 26 10.54 3.51 5.72
C ARG A 26 10.22 4.60 6.72
N VAL A 27 8.96 5.01 6.76
CA VAL A 27 8.55 6.09 7.63
C VAL A 27 8.23 5.57 9.03
N GLU A 28 7.73 4.37 9.11
CA GLU A 28 7.45 3.77 10.39
C GLU A 28 7.54 2.28 10.25
N GLU A 29 7.43 1.53 11.31
CA GLU A 29 7.56 0.11 11.22
C GLU A 29 6.44 -0.50 10.42
N ASN A 30 6.73 -1.59 9.72
CA ASN A 30 5.71 -2.28 8.96
C ASN A 30 4.67 -2.83 9.93
N PHE A 31 3.46 -2.99 9.47
CA PHE A 31 2.42 -3.53 10.32
C PHE A 31 1.53 -4.48 9.53
N GLN A 32 0.82 -5.33 10.24
CA GLN A 32 -0.02 -6.33 9.62
C GLN A 32 -1.41 -6.21 10.19
N LEU A 33 -2.42 -6.31 9.36
CA LEU A 33 -3.80 -6.21 9.80
C LEU A 33 -4.62 -7.32 9.16
N ASP A 34 -5.64 -7.77 9.89
CA ASP A 34 -6.54 -8.79 9.37
C ASP A 34 -7.52 -8.20 8.38
N ASP A 35 -7.94 -9.00 7.42
CA ASP A 35 -8.87 -8.55 6.41
C ASP A 35 -10.29 -8.71 6.96
N THR A 36 -10.64 -7.84 7.88
CA THR A 36 -11.94 -7.81 8.53
C THR A 36 -12.35 -6.36 8.65
N ILE A 37 -13.59 -6.13 9.01
CA ILE A 37 -14.05 -4.77 9.21
C ILE A 37 -13.23 -4.09 10.28
N VAL A 38 -12.87 -4.84 11.33
CA VAL A 38 -12.06 -4.27 12.39
C VAL A 38 -10.66 -3.95 11.87
N GLY A 39 -10.08 -4.84 11.07
CA GLY A 39 -8.77 -4.58 10.51
C GLY A 39 -8.77 -3.37 9.60
N HIS A 40 -9.82 -3.22 8.80
CA HIS A 40 -9.92 -2.06 7.91
C HIS A 40 -10.07 -0.77 8.72
N SER A 41 -10.76 -0.84 9.86
CA SER A 41 -10.88 0.32 10.73
C SER A 41 -9.54 0.68 11.32
N PHE A 42 -8.75 -0.31 11.69
CA PHE A 42 -7.42 -0.03 12.22
C PHE A 42 -6.55 0.61 11.14
N LEU A 43 -6.70 0.19 9.89
CA LEU A 43 -5.94 0.81 8.82
C LEU A 43 -6.31 2.28 8.72
N TYR A 44 -7.60 2.58 8.78
CA TYR A 44 -8.04 3.96 8.69
C TYR A 44 -7.45 4.77 9.85
N ASP A 45 -7.48 4.22 11.06
CA ASP A 45 -6.98 4.93 12.22
C ASP A 45 -5.47 5.18 12.09
N ARG A 46 -4.72 4.20 11.58
CA ARG A 46 -3.30 4.39 11.40
C ARG A 46 -3.03 5.48 10.37
N LEU A 47 -3.84 5.54 9.33
CA LEU A 47 -3.65 6.55 8.31
C LEU A 47 -4.06 7.92 8.81
N LEU A 48 -5.05 7.99 9.69
CA LEU A 48 -5.41 9.26 10.29
C LEU A 48 -4.23 9.80 11.09
N ILE A 49 -3.60 8.94 11.88
CA ILE A 49 -2.44 9.35 12.66
C ILE A 49 -1.32 9.78 11.73
N PHE A 50 -1.10 9.03 10.66
CA PHE A 50 -0.06 9.36 9.70
C PHE A 50 -0.28 10.77 9.15
N PHE A 51 -1.52 11.09 8.76
CA PHE A 51 -1.79 12.40 8.18
C PHE A 51 -1.76 13.50 9.23
N GLU A 52 -2.00 13.17 10.49
CA GLU A 52 -1.85 14.16 11.54
C GLU A 52 -0.37 14.53 11.72
N GLU A 53 0.49 13.54 11.57
CA GLU A 53 1.91 13.79 11.70
C GLU A 53 2.50 14.35 10.43
N HIS A 54 1.84 14.18 9.31
CA HIS A 54 2.34 14.67 8.03
C HIS A 54 1.21 15.39 7.29
N PRO A 55 0.83 16.55 7.79
CA PRO A 55 -0.35 17.23 7.24
C PRO A 55 -0.24 17.64 5.79
N ASP A 56 1.00 17.70 5.27
CA ASP A 56 1.19 18.07 3.91
C ASP A 56 1.33 16.87 3.02
N ALA A 57 1.07 15.69 3.50
CA ALA A 57 1.35 14.46 2.75
C ALA A 57 0.28 14.13 1.72
N GLU A 58 0.73 13.51 0.66
CA GLU A 58 -0.17 12.86 -0.28
C GLU A 58 0.28 11.42 -0.31
N LEU A 59 -0.62 10.47 -0.14
CA LEU A 59 -0.25 9.07 -0.03
C LEU A 59 -0.74 8.30 -1.24
N CYS A 60 0.16 7.61 -1.90
CA CYS A 60 -0.20 6.76 -3.00
C CYS A 60 -0.23 5.33 -2.46
N ALA A 61 -1.39 4.73 -2.42
CA ALA A 61 -1.56 3.40 -1.87
C ALA A 61 -1.64 2.38 -2.99
N ALA A 62 -0.76 1.39 -2.96
CA ALA A 62 -0.72 0.37 -3.99
C ALA A 62 -1.05 -0.98 -3.38
N VAL A 63 -1.96 -1.70 -4.02
CA VAL A 63 -2.39 -2.99 -3.57
C VAL A 63 -2.09 -4.00 -4.65
N GLU A 64 -1.35 -5.04 -4.31
CA GLU A 64 -0.98 -6.02 -5.31
C GLU A 64 -2.12 -6.98 -5.56
N SER A 65 -2.37 -7.29 -6.83
CA SER A 65 -3.47 -8.15 -7.18
C SER A 65 -3.08 -9.60 -6.91
N THR A 66 -3.84 -10.29 -6.09
CA THR A 66 -3.49 -11.64 -5.71
C THR A 66 -4.69 -12.55 -5.81
N GLY A 67 -5.33 -12.57 -6.94
CA GLY A 67 -6.41 -13.51 -7.15
C GLY A 67 -7.70 -13.15 -6.45
N GLY A 68 -7.87 -11.91 -6.13
CA GLY A 68 -9.12 -11.46 -5.52
C GLY A 68 -9.03 -11.12 -4.06
N TYR A 69 -8.00 -11.59 -3.39
CA TYR A 69 -7.88 -11.28 -1.97
C TYR A 69 -7.62 -9.80 -1.74
N GLU A 70 -7.14 -9.09 -2.74
CA GLU A 70 -6.85 -7.68 -2.59
C GLU A 70 -8.10 -6.80 -2.67
N ASN A 71 -9.22 -7.35 -3.13
CA ASN A 71 -10.40 -6.52 -3.36
C ASN A 71 -10.88 -5.76 -2.14
N ASN A 72 -10.92 -6.43 -1.00
CA ASN A 72 -11.43 -5.75 0.20
C ASN A 72 -10.51 -4.61 0.60
N TRP A 73 -9.19 -4.82 0.49
CA TRP A 73 -8.26 -3.76 0.85
C TRP A 73 -8.32 -2.61 -0.14
N TYR A 74 -8.42 -2.95 -1.43
CA TYR A 74 -8.52 -1.92 -2.45
C TYR A 74 -9.77 -1.08 -2.22
N ASN A 75 -10.90 -1.73 -1.96
CA ASN A 75 -12.14 -1.01 -1.76
C ASN A 75 -12.10 -0.15 -0.50
N ALA A 76 -11.47 -0.64 0.56
CA ALA A 76 -11.35 0.13 1.78
C ALA A 76 -10.52 1.38 1.52
N LEU A 77 -9.36 1.20 0.89
CA LEU A 77 -8.50 2.36 0.61
C LEU A 77 -9.15 3.33 -0.34
N PHE A 78 -9.86 2.83 -1.32
CA PHE A 78 -10.54 3.68 -2.27
C PHE A 78 -11.59 4.51 -1.52
N GLY A 79 -12.29 3.89 -0.58
CA GLY A 79 -13.29 4.62 0.20
C GLY A 79 -12.66 5.69 1.08
N PHE A 80 -11.44 5.47 1.56
CA PHE A 80 -10.78 6.44 2.41
C PHE A 80 -10.46 7.72 1.63
N GLN A 81 -10.45 7.65 0.30
CA GLN A 81 -10.16 8.83 -0.50
C GLN A 81 -11.17 9.94 -0.27
N ALA A 82 -12.32 9.61 0.26
CA ALA A 82 -13.35 10.62 0.52
C ALA A 82 -12.91 11.56 1.65
N SER A 83 -12.07 11.11 2.55
CA SER A 83 -11.68 11.94 3.68
C SER A 83 -10.18 12.07 3.87
N LEU A 84 -9.37 11.32 3.16
CA LEU A 84 -7.93 11.40 3.31
C LEU A 84 -7.30 11.64 1.94
N ASN A 85 -6.13 12.24 1.93
CA ASN A 85 -5.45 12.58 0.69
C ASN A 85 -4.71 11.35 0.15
N ILE A 86 -5.45 10.37 -0.30
CA ILE A 86 -4.92 9.11 -0.76
C ILE A 86 -5.31 8.88 -2.21
N LYS A 87 -4.41 8.29 -2.97
CA LYS A 87 -4.72 7.82 -4.31
C LYS A 87 -4.45 6.33 -4.27
N THR A 88 -5.37 5.54 -4.79
CA THR A 88 -5.27 4.09 -4.69
C THR A 88 -5.01 3.48 -6.05
N ALA A 89 -4.12 2.52 -6.10
CA ALA A 89 -3.80 1.83 -7.34
C ALA A 89 -3.76 0.33 -7.09
N ARG A 90 -4.15 -0.44 -8.10
CA ARG A 90 -4.09 -1.89 -8.01
C ARG A 90 -2.98 -2.35 -8.93
N LEU A 91 -2.05 -3.13 -8.42
CA LEU A 91 -0.95 -3.62 -9.19
C LEU A 91 -1.20 -5.06 -9.60
N ASN A 92 -0.75 -5.41 -10.78
CA ASN A 92 -0.93 -6.77 -11.26
C ASN A 92 0.45 -7.38 -11.45
N PRO A 93 0.86 -8.22 -10.56
CA PRO A 93 2.20 -8.76 -10.63
C PRO A 93 2.48 -9.58 -11.86
N LEU A 94 1.44 -10.19 -12.43
CA LEU A 94 1.74 -11.00 -13.53
C LEU A 94 1.58 -10.19 -14.70
N GLY A 95 0.99 -9.22 -14.59
CA GLY A 95 0.71 -8.46 -15.63
C GLY A 95 1.58 -7.86 -16.26
N VAL A 96 2.18 -7.90 -16.18
CA VAL A 96 3.11 -7.46 -16.73
C VAL A 96 2.72 -6.71 -17.76
N ASN A 97 2.47 -6.83 -18.50
CA ASN A 97 2.24 -6.25 -19.54
C ASN A 97 1.31 -5.31 -19.61
N HIS A 98 0.63 -5.31 -19.17
CA HIS A 98 -0.31 -4.47 -19.32
C HIS A 98 0.08 -3.25 -19.01
N ASN A 99 0.82 -3.11 -18.75
CA ASN A 99 1.19 -2.04 -18.39
C ASN A 99 0.53 -1.26 -17.73
N SER A 100 0.22 -1.43 -17.09
CA SER A 100 -0.40 -0.68 -16.42
C SER A 100 0.36 0.46 -15.99
N LYS A 101 -0.13 1.64 -16.06
CA LYS A 101 0.54 2.72 -15.56
C LYS A 101 0.74 2.58 -14.14
N ALA A 102 -0.15 1.98 -13.40
CA ALA A 102 -0.01 1.82 -11.97
C ALA A 102 1.23 1.04 -11.64
N ASP A 103 1.49 -0.02 -12.36
CA ASP A 103 2.67 -0.81 -12.10
C ASP A 103 3.91 0.01 -12.34
N GLU A 104 3.97 0.70 -13.43
CA GLU A 104 5.11 1.50 -13.73
C GLU A 104 5.29 2.58 -12.73
N THR A 105 4.20 3.22 -12.37
CA THR A 105 4.28 4.30 -11.43
C THR A 105 4.82 3.84 -10.08
N PHE A 106 4.27 2.74 -9.57
CA PHE A 106 4.73 2.29 -8.27
C PHE A 106 6.19 1.87 -8.32
N ALA A 107 6.57 1.17 -9.35
CA ALA A 107 7.95 0.74 -9.49
C ALA A 107 8.87 1.94 -9.55
N GLN A 108 8.52 2.97 -10.27
CA GLN A 108 9.31 4.11 -10.33
C GLN A 108 9.38 4.81 -9.02
N LEU A 109 8.26 4.99 -8.36
CA LEU A 109 8.23 5.69 -7.11
C LEU A 109 8.96 4.94 -6.02
N SER A 110 8.82 3.66 -5.96
CA SER A 110 9.47 2.91 -4.91
C SER A 110 10.91 2.58 -5.25
N GLY A 111 11.27 2.72 -6.50
CA GLY A 111 12.63 2.42 -6.88
C GLY A 111 12.89 0.96 -7.10
N HIS A 112 11.89 0.14 -7.15
CA HIS A 112 12.09 -1.27 -7.38
C HIS A 112 11.74 -1.62 -8.79
N PRO A 113 12.47 -2.43 -9.39
CA PRO A 113 12.34 -2.84 -10.75
C PRO A 113 11.09 -3.58 -10.89
N GLN A 114 10.45 -3.95 -10.57
CA GLN A 114 9.35 -4.63 -10.74
C GLN A 114 9.13 -5.71 -9.94
N LYS A 115 9.34 -6.52 -9.77
CA LYS A 115 9.17 -7.54 -9.02
C LYS A 115 9.00 -7.26 -7.65
N SER A 116 9.59 -6.75 -6.90
CA SER A 116 9.50 -6.62 -5.56
C SER A 116 9.11 -5.28 -5.25
N TYR A 117 7.93 -5.01 -5.03
CA TYR A 117 7.49 -3.68 -4.70
C TYR A 117 7.73 -3.35 -3.25
N PHE A 118 7.94 -4.34 -2.41
CA PHE A 118 8.09 -4.09 -1.00
C PHE A 118 9.51 -4.31 -0.56
N PRO A 119 9.95 -3.57 0.39
CA PRO A 119 11.32 -3.67 0.85
C PRO A 119 11.64 -4.99 1.50
N SER A 120 10.76 -5.69 1.93
CA SER A 120 11.12 -6.89 2.52
C SER A 120 10.51 -8.01 1.92
N PRO A 121 10.88 -8.37 0.92
CA PRO A 121 10.36 -9.48 0.30
C PRO A 121 10.61 -10.64 1.07
N GLN A 122 11.43 -10.61 1.83
CA GLN A 122 11.72 -11.71 2.45
C GLN A 122 10.75 -12.03 3.32
N ARG A 123 10.07 -11.57 3.51
CA ARG A 123 9.19 -11.83 4.31
C ARG A 123 9.23 -13.04 4.78
N PRO A 124 9.97 -13.52 4.95
CA PRO A 124 10.09 -14.78 5.37
C PRO A 124 9.31 -14.82 6.49
N ILE A 125 9.20 -13.98 6.86
CA ILE A 125 8.55 -13.93 7.95
C ILE A 125 7.37 -14.23 7.81
N LYS A 126 7.30 -14.26 7.22
CA LYS A 126 6.38 -14.43 7.02
C LYS A 126 5.66 -14.44 7.63
N TRP A 127 5.99 -14.05 8.00
CA TRP A 127 4.94 -13.90 8.54
C TRP A 127 4.29 -15.12 8.52
#